data_e7dd03e6ea1de5c821eb2e4339c879ee
#
_entry.id   e7dd03e6ea1de5c821eb2e4339c879ee
#
_cell.length_a   1.000
_cell.length_b   1.000
_cell.length_c   1.000
_cell.angle_alpha   90.00
_cell.angle_beta   90.00
_cell.angle_gamma   90.00
#
_symmetry.space_group_name_H-M   'P 1'
#
loop_
_entity.id
_entity.type
_entity.pdbx_description
1 polymer ?
#
loop_
_entity_poly.entity_id
_entity_poly.type
_entity_poly.pdbx_seq_one_letter_code
_entity_poly.pdbx_strand_id
1 'polypeptide(L)'
;MCKKILLVCMLVSFGALSGCGENDAVKGPENSATRSDKIYHWRMVTTWPKNLPGLGVAPVRMAEMISTMSNGRLNITVYGAGELVPAMGVFDAVSLGNVEMGHGAAYYWKGKLPAASFFTAVPFGLTAQEMNGWLLHGGGMALWEELYAPFNLIPLAGGNTGVQMAGWFNKEINSLEDLQGLKMRIPGLGGEVFQRAGGTAVNIPGGEIYTSLQTGTIDATEWVGPYNDLAFGLHQVAKYYYYPGWQEPGPTLEIIVNKAAMSSLPADLQEIVRVASRAMNDDMLAEFTTRNNAALEDLVNKHHVQLRRLPDDVLAKLKVISAEVVKSIAQDDELAQRIYRSYDRYRTQVMSYHEISERAYINARATQPPAH
;
A
#
# COMPACT_ATOMS: atom_id res chain seq x y z
N MET A 1 -11.44 -67.00 16.56
CA MET A 1 -12.05 -67.17 17.90
C MET A 1 -12.85 -65.91 18.13
N CYS A 2 -14.05 -65.85 17.80
CA CYS A 2 -15.38 -66.17 18.37
C CYS A 2 -15.60 -65.60 19.77
N LYS A 3 -16.51 -64.64 19.86
CA LYS A 3 -17.65 -64.51 20.82
C LYS A 3 -18.17 -63.06 20.71
N LYS A 4 -19.28 -62.76 20.11
CA LYS A 4 -20.75 -63.00 20.32
C LYS A 4 -21.30 -62.39 21.62
N ILE A 5 -22.33 -61.51 21.38
CA ILE A 5 -23.68 -61.45 22.07
C ILE A 5 -23.67 -60.46 23.22
N LEU A 6 -24.63 -59.48 23.38
CA LEU A 6 -26.07 -59.64 23.51
C LEU A 6 -26.83 -58.30 23.34
N LEU A 7 -27.95 -58.38 22.67
CA LEU A 7 -29.02 -57.41 22.51
C LEU A 7 -29.96 -57.52 23.73
N VAL A 8 -30.39 -56.41 24.33
CA VAL A 8 -31.55 -56.39 25.23
C VAL A 8 -32.45 -55.23 24.83
N CYS A 9 -33.58 -55.57 24.25
CA CYS A 9 -34.77 -54.73 24.14
C CYS A 9 -35.50 -54.67 25.47
N MET A 10 -35.90 -53.49 25.91
CA MET A 10 -36.94 -53.36 26.93
C MET A 10 -37.93 -52.28 26.48
N LEU A 11 -39.12 -52.77 26.13
CA LEU A 11 -40.34 -52.00 25.96
C LEU A 11 -40.92 -51.71 27.35
N VAL A 12 -41.31 -50.47 27.63
CA VAL A 12 -42.29 -50.17 28.70
C VAL A 12 -43.19 -49.02 28.26
N SER A 13 -44.35 -49.32 28.11
CA SER A 13 -45.72 -48.82 28.14
C SER A 13 -46.00 -47.32 28.38
N PHE A 14 -46.98 -46.89 27.59
CA PHE A 14 -47.81 -45.72 27.66
C PHE A 14 -48.41 -45.42 29.04
N GLY A 15 -48.36 -44.16 29.41
CA GLY A 15 -49.17 -43.55 30.47
C GLY A 15 -49.56 -42.14 30.08
N ALA A 16 -50.81 -42.00 29.61
CA ALA A 16 -51.39 -40.68 29.34
C ALA A 16 -51.79 -40.02 30.63
N LEU A 17 -51.31 -38.80 30.89
CA LEU A 17 -51.86 -37.88 31.89
C LEU A 17 -51.96 -36.50 31.24
N SER A 18 -53.19 -36.07 30.98
CA SER A 18 -53.56 -34.72 30.59
C SER A 18 -53.32 -33.77 31.76
N GLY A 19 -52.46 -32.77 31.54
CA GLY A 19 -52.27 -31.66 32.47
C GLY A 19 -52.25 -30.38 31.64
N CYS A 20 -53.30 -29.56 31.70
CA CYS A 20 -53.31 -28.16 31.28
C CYS A 20 -52.31 -27.40 32.16
N GLY A 21 -51.26 -26.83 31.50
CA GLY A 21 -50.33 -25.90 32.10
C GLY A 21 -50.07 -24.80 31.08
N GLU A 22 -50.33 -23.56 31.47
CA GLU A 22 -50.10 -22.35 30.75
C GLU A 22 -48.67 -22.32 30.18
N ASN A 23 -48.55 -22.12 28.87
CA ASN A 23 -47.28 -21.87 28.20
C ASN A 23 -46.81 -20.43 28.53
N ASP A 24 -46.07 -20.28 29.61
CA ASP A 24 -45.14 -19.14 29.74
C ASP A 24 -43.99 -19.40 28.74
N ALA A 25 -44.14 -18.87 27.54
CA ALA A 25 -43.06 -18.75 26.59
C ALA A 25 -42.00 -17.85 27.21
N VAL A 26 -40.93 -18.44 27.70
CA VAL A 26 -39.69 -17.74 28.05
C VAL A 26 -39.20 -17.10 26.73
N LYS A 27 -39.56 -15.83 26.55
CA LYS A 27 -38.92 -14.97 25.53
C LYS A 27 -37.45 -14.87 25.96
N GLY A 28 -36.61 -15.64 25.28
CA GLY A 28 -35.17 -15.39 25.29
C GLY A 28 -34.92 -13.94 24.89
N PRO A 29 -33.81 -13.31 25.33
CA PRO A 29 -33.54 -11.95 24.94
C PRO A 29 -33.41 -11.88 23.44
N GLU A 30 -34.42 -11.32 22.75
CA GLU A 30 -34.33 -10.85 21.41
C GLU A 30 -33.31 -9.68 21.38
N ASN A 31 -32.05 -10.04 21.29
CA ASN A 31 -30.99 -9.09 21.01
C ASN A 31 -31.02 -8.80 19.49
N SER A 32 -32.18 -8.41 18.96
CA SER A 32 -32.28 -7.75 17.68
C SER A 32 -31.77 -6.32 17.89
N ALA A 33 -30.45 -6.16 17.89
CA ALA A 33 -29.87 -4.88 17.57
C ALA A 33 -30.52 -4.45 16.25
N THR A 34 -31.47 -3.51 16.32
CA THR A 34 -32.15 -2.93 15.15
C THR A 34 -31.06 -2.36 14.25
N ARG A 35 -30.76 -3.11 13.21
CA ARG A 35 -29.78 -2.69 12.20
C ARG A 35 -30.33 -1.38 11.64
N SER A 36 -29.62 -0.28 11.85
CA SER A 36 -30.06 1.04 11.35
C SER A 36 -30.09 0.97 9.82
N ASP A 37 -31.26 1.28 9.24
CA ASP A 37 -31.44 1.39 7.79
C ASP A 37 -30.86 2.70 7.21
N LYS A 38 -30.17 3.47 8.04
CA LYS A 38 -29.54 4.72 7.61
C LYS A 38 -28.48 4.46 6.56
N ILE A 39 -28.61 5.14 5.43
CA ILE A 39 -27.64 5.12 4.33
C ILE A 39 -26.66 6.27 4.53
N TYR A 40 -25.38 5.98 4.37
CA TYR A 40 -24.28 6.94 4.43
C TYR A 40 -23.70 7.12 3.03
N HIS A 41 -23.44 8.36 2.64
CA HIS A 41 -22.79 8.70 1.38
C HIS A 41 -21.50 9.43 1.68
N TRP A 42 -20.39 8.86 1.25
CA TRP A 42 -19.05 9.39 1.41
C TRP A 42 -18.43 9.74 0.06
N ARG A 43 -17.45 10.63 0.09
CA ARG A 43 -16.61 10.98 -1.05
C ARG A 43 -15.19 10.55 -0.71
N MET A 44 -14.53 9.91 -1.67
CA MET A 44 -13.11 9.59 -1.62
C MET A 44 -12.40 10.36 -2.72
N VAL A 45 -11.36 11.11 -2.38
CA VAL A 45 -10.47 11.79 -3.34
C VAL A 45 -9.14 11.06 -3.42
N THR A 46 -8.53 11.00 -4.60
CA THR A 46 -7.27 10.26 -4.79
C THR A 46 -6.16 11.15 -5.34
N THR A 47 -4.90 10.76 -5.09
CA THR A 47 -3.73 11.42 -5.68
C THR A 47 -3.44 10.92 -7.11
N TRP A 48 -4.24 10.00 -7.63
CA TRP A 48 -4.06 9.33 -8.91
C TRP A 48 -5.06 9.81 -9.95
N PRO A 49 -4.69 9.83 -11.25
CA PRO A 49 -5.67 9.96 -12.32
C PRO A 49 -6.75 8.88 -12.22
N LYS A 50 -8.00 9.25 -12.50
CA LYS A 50 -9.10 8.31 -12.58
C LYS A 50 -8.81 7.24 -13.65
N ASN A 51 -9.20 6.01 -13.39
CA ASN A 51 -8.99 4.86 -14.29
C ASN A 51 -7.52 4.45 -14.53
N LEU A 52 -6.56 5.03 -13.83
CA LEU A 52 -5.19 4.53 -13.87
C LEU A 52 -5.18 3.06 -13.38
N PRO A 53 -4.63 2.12 -14.17
CA PRO A 53 -4.55 0.72 -13.76
C PRO A 53 -3.92 0.56 -12.37
N GLY A 54 -4.43 -0.35 -11.56
CA GLY A 54 -4.02 -0.52 -10.17
C GLY A 54 -4.38 0.68 -9.29
N LEU A 55 -3.63 1.76 -9.35
CA LEU A 55 -3.74 2.91 -8.42
C LEU A 55 -5.08 3.65 -8.49
N GLY A 56 -5.58 3.94 -9.68
CA GLY A 56 -6.85 4.67 -9.87
C GLY A 56 -8.08 3.78 -9.78
N VAL A 57 -7.94 2.50 -10.13
CA VAL A 57 -9.06 1.53 -10.17
C VAL A 57 -9.28 0.88 -8.80
N ALA A 58 -8.24 0.60 -8.02
CA ALA A 58 -8.38 -0.08 -6.73
C ALA A 58 -9.29 0.67 -5.72
N PRO A 59 -9.24 2.01 -5.59
CA PRO A 59 -10.18 2.74 -4.74
C PRO A 59 -11.65 2.54 -5.15
N VAL A 60 -11.93 2.40 -6.45
CA VAL A 60 -13.28 2.12 -6.96
C VAL A 60 -13.73 0.73 -6.55
N ARG A 61 -12.86 -0.29 -6.73
CA ARG A 61 -13.14 -1.66 -6.27
C ARG A 61 -13.37 -1.70 -4.75
N MET A 62 -12.59 -0.94 -3.96
CA MET A 62 -12.82 -0.83 -2.51
C MET A 62 -14.20 -0.24 -2.19
N ALA A 63 -14.61 0.80 -2.88
CA ALA A 63 -15.93 1.40 -2.71
C ALA A 63 -17.06 0.40 -3.03
N GLU A 64 -16.91 -0.40 -4.08
CA GLU A 64 -17.84 -1.47 -4.45
C GLU A 64 -17.88 -2.59 -3.39
N MET A 65 -16.72 -3.02 -2.88
CA MET A 65 -16.64 -3.98 -1.77
C MET A 65 -17.37 -3.47 -0.53
N ILE A 66 -17.15 -2.21 -0.14
CA ILE A 66 -17.81 -1.58 1.00
C ILE A 66 -19.34 -1.53 0.79
N SER A 67 -19.80 -1.11 -0.38
CA SER A 67 -21.22 -1.08 -0.68
C SER A 67 -21.86 -2.46 -0.58
N THR A 68 -21.19 -3.49 -1.14
CA THR A 68 -21.65 -4.88 -1.10
C THR A 68 -21.69 -5.42 0.34
N MET A 69 -20.61 -5.30 1.10
CA MET A 69 -20.53 -5.81 2.48
C MET A 69 -21.47 -5.08 3.43
N SER A 70 -21.72 -3.79 3.19
CA SER A 70 -22.64 -3.00 4.00
C SER A 70 -24.12 -3.17 3.60
N ASN A 71 -24.41 -3.96 2.58
CA ASN A 71 -25.74 -4.08 1.97
C ASN A 71 -26.30 -2.71 1.53
N GLY A 72 -25.45 -1.89 0.90
CA GLY A 72 -25.79 -0.55 0.41
C GLY A 72 -25.90 0.54 1.47
N ARG A 73 -25.58 0.25 2.75
CA ARG A 73 -25.67 1.25 3.82
C ARG A 73 -24.53 2.27 3.82
N LEU A 74 -23.37 1.93 3.22
CA LEU A 74 -22.28 2.89 3.00
C LEU A 74 -21.91 2.89 1.53
N ASN A 75 -22.13 4.00 0.86
CA ASN A 75 -21.82 4.22 -0.55
C ASN A 75 -20.76 5.30 -0.67
N ILE A 76 -19.67 4.98 -1.38
CA ILE A 76 -18.53 5.88 -1.54
C ILE A 76 -18.39 6.25 -3.03
N THR A 77 -18.42 7.55 -3.32
CA THR A 77 -18.11 8.06 -4.65
C THR A 77 -16.65 8.44 -4.72
N VAL A 78 -15.92 7.85 -5.68
CA VAL A 78 -14.49 8.07 -5.86
C VAL A 78 -14.24 9.14 -6.92
N TYR A 79 -13.37 10.09 -6.60
CA TYR A 79 -12.93 11.19 -7.45
C TYR A 79 -11.42 11.11 -7.67
N GLY A 80 -11.00 11.13 -8.92
CA GLY A 80 -9.60 11.17 -9.30
C GLY A 80 -8.92 12.51 -9.01
N ALA A 81 -7.61 12.53 -9.14
CA ALA A 81 -6.80 13.73 -8.98
C ALA A 81 -7.29 14.87 -9.88
N GLY A 82 -7.57 16.05 -9.29
CA GLY A 82 -8.04 17.23 -10.01
C GLY A 82 -9.55 17.31 -10.23
N GLU A 83 -10.33 16.26 -9.92
CA GLU A 83 -11.79 16.32 -10.07
C GLU A 83 -12.48 17.16 -8.97
N LEU A 84 -12.07 16.99 -7.71
CA LEU A 84 -12.56 17.81 -6.59
C LEU A 84 -11.45 18.61 -5.92
N VAL A 85 -10.26 18.01 -5.80
CA VAL A 85 -9.10 18.64 -5.19
C VAL A 85 -7.85 18.31 -6.02
N PRO A 86 -6.82 19.18 -6.03
CA PRO A 86 -5.53 18.83 -6.60
C PRO A 86 -4.95 17.57 -5.95
N ALA A 87 -4.14 16.77 -6.66
CA ALA A 87 -3.54 15.55 -6.15
C ALA A 87 -2.86 15.73 -4.79
N MET A 88 -2.04 16.76 -4.64
CA MET A 88 -1.30 17.05 -3.39
C MET A 88 -2.16 17.73 -2.31
N GLY A 89 -3.44 18.00 -2.57
CA GLY A 89 -4.41 18.56 -1.62
C GLY A 89 -5.24 17.53 -0.88
N VAL A 90 -5.09 16.23 -1.19
CA VAL A 90 -5.91 15.14 -0.63
C VAL A 90 -5.84 15.09 0.90
N PHE A 91 -4.64 15.16 1.48
CA PHE A 91 -4.44 15.15 2.93
C PHE A 91 -5.22 16.26 3.63
N ASP A 92 -5.09 17.49 3.15
CA ASP A 92 -5.74 18.65 3.75
C ASP A 92 -7.26 18.57 3.61
N ALA A 93 -7.76 18.16 2.43
CA ALA A 93 -9.20 18.03 2.20
C ALA A 93 -9.86 17.06 3.17
N VAL A 94 -9.23 15.92 3.46
CA VAL A 94 -9.73 14.93 4.42
C VAL A 94 -9.54 15.42 5.86
N SER A 95 -8.38 15.98 6.20
CA SER A 95 -8.07 16.50 7.53
C SER A 95 -9.09 17.57 7.97
N LEU A 96 -9.46 18.47 7.07
CA LEU A 96 -10.45 19.53 7.31
C LEU A 96 -11.90 19.03 7.27
N GLY A 97 -12.15 17.79 6.90
CA GLY A 97 -13.49 17.22 6.77
C GLY A 97 -14.26 17.70 5.54
N ASN A 98 -13.59 18.29 4.54
CA ASN A 98 -14.22 18.66 3.27
C ASN A 98 -14.67 17.45 2.48
N VAL A 99 -13.99 16.31 2.66
CA VAL A 99 -14.36 14.98 2.17
C VAL A 99 -14.07 13.94 3.25
N GLU A 100 -14.73 12.81 3.17
CA GLU A 100 -14.70 11.79 4.23
C GLU A 100 -13.46 10.89 4.15
N MET A 101 -12.95 10.64 2.93
CA MET A 101 -11.84 9.71 2.69
C MET A 101 -10.86 10.26 1.64
N GLY A 102 -9.63 9.75 1.70
CA GLY A 102 -8.62 9.95 0.67
C GLY A 102 -7.80 8.69 0.42
N HIS A 103 -7.21 8.60 -0.77
CA HIS A 103 -6.26 7.56 -1.13
C HIS A 103 -5.01 8.19 -1.73
N GLY A 104 -3.83 7.81 -1.21
CA GLY A 104 -2.57 8.41 -1.62
C GLY A 104 -1.36 7.64 -1.11
N ALA A 105 -0.25 8.34 -0.96
CA ALA A 105 0.98 7.81 -0.36
C ALA A 105 1.47 8.75 0.74
N ALA A 106 1.72 8.22 1.93
CA ALA A 106 2.06 9.02 3.11
C ALA A 106 3.30 9.91 2.91
N TYR A 107 4.25 9.52 2.08
CA TYR A 107 5.44 10.32 1.79
C TYR A 107 5.13 11.63 1.03
N TYR A 108 3.97 11.76 0.37
CA TYR A 108 3.59 13.02 -0.29
C TYR A 108 3.44 14.17 0.71
N TRP A 109 3.18 13.84 1.95
CA TRP A 109 3.03 14.79 3.05
C TRP A 109 4.34 15.04 3.81
N LYS A 110 5.49 14.53 3.32
CA LYS A 110 6.81 14.69 3.94
C LYS A 110 7.12 16.13 4.34
N GLY A 111 6.68 17.11 3.55
CA GLY A 111 6.87 18.53 3.88
C GLY A 111 6.18 18.99 5.17
N LYS A 112 5.12 18.29 5.62
CA LYS A 112 4.38 18.54 6.87
C LYS A 112 4.75 17.55 7.96
N LEU A 113 4.99 16.30 7.57
CA LEU A 113 5.21 15.15 8.43
C LEU A 113 6.36 14.31 7.87
N PRO A 114 7.63 14.66 8.11
CA PRO A 114 8.76 13.93 7.56
C PRO A 114 8.70 12.44 7.88
N ALA A 115 8.31 12.06 9.11
CA ALA A 115 8.18 10.67 9.55
C ALA A 115 7.07 9.87 8.83
N ALA A 116 6.12 10.51 8.14
CA ALA A 116 5.09 9.81 7.36
C ALA A 116 5.69 8.93 6.26
N SER A 117 6.88 9.29 5.78
CA SER A 117 7.60 8.50 4.77
C SER A 117 7.88 7.06 5.20
N PHE A 118 8.05 6.78 6.50
CA PHE A 118 8.25 5.41 7.00
C PHE A 118 7.08 4.49 6.71
N PHE A 119 5.87 5.03 6.59
CA PHE A 119 4.64 4.25 6.36
C PHE A 119 4.33 4.01 4.88
N THR A 120 5.10 4.62 3.98
CA THR A 120 5.05 4.28 2.55
C THR A 120 6.28 3.49 2.14
N ALA A 121 7.44 4.13 2.03
CA ALA A 121 8.66 3.47 1.60
C ALA A 121 9.91 4.12 2.20
N VAL A 122 10.86 3.27 2.56
CA VAL A 122 12.21 3.66 2.96
C VAL A 122 13.18 3.07 1.94
N PRO A 123 14.07 3.87 1.36
CA PRO A 123 15.08 3.35 0.43
C PRO A 123 15.90 2.21 1.04
N PHE A 124 16.08 1.12 0.29
CA PHE A 124 16.69 -0.14 0.77
C PHE A 124 16.03 -0.73 2.03
N GLY A 125 14.74 -0.42 2.23
CA GLY A 125 13.96 -0.82 3.39
C GLY A 125 13.19 -2.12 3.21
N LEU A 126 11.99 -2.15 3.79
CA LEU A 126 11.10 -3.31 3.83
C LEU A 126 10.42 -3.55 2.46
N THR A 127 10.37 -4.81 2.05
CA THR A 127 9.52 -5.27 0.94
C THR A 127 8.04 -5.25 1.31
N ALA A 128 7.14 -5.48 0.35
CA ALA A 128 5.70 -5.40 0.58
C ALA A 128 5.21 -6.27 1.75
N GLN A 129 5.61 -7.54 1.80
CA GLN A 129 5.20 -8.44 2.87
C GLN A 129 5.82 -8.07 4.21
N GLU A 130 7.05 -7.57 4.21
CA GLU A 130 7.72 -7.07 5.42
C GLU A 130 7.03 -5.80 5.94
N MET A 131 6.61 -4.88 5.05
CA MET A 131 5.81 -3.72 5.42
C MET A 131 4.47 -4.12 6.05
N ASN A 132 3.76 -5.08 5.45
CA ASN A 132 2.53 -5.62 6.01
C ASN A 132 2.78 -6.21 7.43
N GLY A 133 3.88 -6.94 7.60
CA GLY A 133 4.26 -7.51 8.89
C GLY A 133 4.53 -6.42 9.94
N TRP A 134 5.32 -5.39 9.60
CA TRP A 134 5.58 -4.26 10.51
C TRP A 134 4.31 -3.50 10.87
N LEU A 135 3.53 -3.14 9.87
CA LEU A 135 2.30 -2.36 10.08
C LEU A 135 1.29 -3.11 10.95
N LEU A 136 0.97 -4.36 10.59
CA LEU A 136 -0.14 -5.09 11.20
C LEU A 136 0.23 -5.79 12.52
N HIS A 137 1.50 -6.21 12.69
CA HIS A 137 1.95 -7.00 13.83
C HIS A 137 3.20 -6.44 14.52
N GLY A 138 3.97 -5.59 13.84
CA GLY A 138 5.19 -4.97 14.38
C GLY A 138 4.98 -3.64 15.10
N GLY A 139 3.72 -3.17 15.24
CA GLY A 139 3.35 -1.94 15.94
C GLY A 139 3.34 -0.70 15.05
N GLY A 140 3.57 -0.83 13.74
CA GLY A 140 3.61 0.30 12.81
C GLY A 140 2.29 1.06 12.73
N MET A 141 1.12 0.37 12.69
CA MET A 141 -0.19 1.02 12.62
C MET A 141 -0.47 1.95 13.79
N ALA A 142 -0.14 1.55 15.02
CA ALA A 142 -0.36 2.39 16.20
C ALA A 142 0.48 3.69 16.14
N LEU A 143 1.71 3.59 15.66
CA LEU A 143 2.58 4.75 15.47
C LEU A 143 2.09 5.67 14.32
N TRP A 144 1.52 5.07 13.28
CA TRP A 144 0.94 5.83 12.17
C TRP A 144 -0.32 6.59 12.62
N GLU A 145 -1.19 5.93 13.37
CA GLU A 145 -2.38 6.56 13.98
C GLU A 145 -1.99 7.71 14.91
N GLU A 146 -0.95 7.52 15.75
CA GLU A 146 -0.43 8.56 16.63
C GLU A 146 0.11 9.77 15.84
N LEU A 147 0.86 9.52 14.75
CA LEU A 147 1.40 10.57 13.89
C LEU A 147 0.28 11.40 13.21
N TYR A 148 -0.82 10.74 12.82
CA TYR A 148 -1.92 11.39 12.10
C TYR A 148 -3.02 11.95 13.02
N ALA A 149 -3.01 11.61 14.29
CA ALA A 149 -4.03 12.05 15.26
C ALA A 149 -4.21 13.58 15.36
N PRO A 150 -3.14 14.41 15.34
CA PRO A 150 -3.27 15.88 15.36
C PRO A 150 -4.00 16.45 14.13
N PHE A 151 -4.05 15.70 13.05
CA PHE A 151 -4.68 16.10 11.77
C PHE A 151 -6.09 15.57 11.60
N ASN A 152 -6.69 15.00 12.64
CA ASN A 152 -8.05 14.44 12.55
C ASN A 152 -8.19 13.28 11.57
N LEU A 153 -7.13 12.55 11.33
CA LEU A 153 -7.04 11.46 10.35
C LEU A 153 -6.87 10.09 11.02
N ILE A 154 -7.46 9.09 10.41
CA ILE A 154 -7.23 7.67 10.67
C ILE A 154 -6.58 7.08 9.43
N PRO A 155 -5.30 6.68 9.49
CA PRO A 155 -4.65 5.99 8.38
C PRO A 155 -4.98 4.50 8.38
N LEU A 156 -5.09 3.93 7.19
CA LEU A 156 -5.23 2.49 6.96
C LEU A 156 -4.31 2.08 5.80
N ALA A 157 -3.68 0.92 5.88
CA ALA A 157 -2.96 0.36 4.75
C ALA A 157 -3.97 0.00 3.64
N GLY A 158 -3.83 0.60 2.48
CA GLY A 158 -4.82 0.53 1.41
C GLY A 158 -4.21 0.37 0.02
N GLY A 159 -3.19 -0.44 -0.11
CA GLY A 159 -2.51 -0.80 -1.34
C GLY A 159 -1.02 -1.00 -1.16
N ASN A 160 -0.43 -1.82 -2.03
CA ASN A 160 1.02 -1.95 -2.14
C ASN A 160 1.38 -2.28 -3.59
N THR A 161 2.43 -1.70 -4.11
CA THR A 161 2.84 -1.89 -5.51
C THR A 161 3.87 -3.01 -5.69
N GLY A 162 4.39 -3.57 -4.59
CA GLY A 162 5.56 -4.43 -4.62
C GLY A 162 6.84 -3.64 -4.90
N VAL A 163 7.93 -4.36 -5.20
CA VAL A 163 9.20 -3.71 -5.57
C VAL A 163 9.02 -2.95 -6.87
N GLN A 164 9.34 -1.66 -6.83
CA GLN A 164 9.26 -0.80 -8.01
C GLN A 164 10.49 -0.89 -8.91
N MET A 165 10.47 -0.15 -10.01
CA MET A 165 11.63 0.09 -10.86
C MET A 165 12.38 1.35 -10.41
N ALA A 166 13.68 1.44 -10.72
CA ALA A 166 14.46 2.62 -10.39
C ALA A 166 14.08 3.85 -11.24
N GLY A 167 13.45 3.61 -12.39
CA GLY A 167 12.82 4.65 -13.19
C GLY A 167 13.32 4.74 -14.64
N TRP A 168 12.85 5.78 -15.30
CA TRP A 168 13.07 6.12 -16.71
C TRP A 168 14.05 7.28 -16.84
N PHE A 169 15.02 7.12 -17.72
CA PHE A 169 16.10 8.08 -17.91
C PHE A 169 16.32 8.38 -19.40
N ASN A 170 16.63 9.64 -19.72
CA ASN A 170 16.98 10.04 -21.07
C ASN A 170 18.48 9.91 -21.39
N LYS A 171 19.31 9.63 -20.38
CA LYS A 171 20.73 9.28 -20.54
C LYS A 171 21.09 8.02 -19.77
N GLU A 172 22.18 7.38 -20.15
CA GLU A 172 22.70 6.23 -19.41
C GLU A 172 23.32 6.65 -18.08
N ILE A 173 23.16 5.81 -17.08
CA ILE A 173 23.75 5.95 -15.76
C ILE A 173 24.78 4.83 -15.60
N ASN A 174 26.04 5.18 -15.69
CA ASN A 174 27.16 4.28 -15.57
C ASN A 174 27.96 4.51 -14.28
N SER A 175 27.78 5.65 -13.65
CA SER A 175 28.47 6.05 -12.43
C SER A 175 27.63 7.03 -11.60
N LEU A 176 28.08 7.34 -10.38
CA LEU A 176 27.41 8.33 -9.53
C LEU A 176 27.51 9.76 -10.11
N GLU A 177 28.56 10.05 -10.86
CA GLU A 177 28.76 11.32 -11.55
C GLU A 177 27.66 11.60 -12.58
N ASP A 178 27.08 10.58 -13.18
CA ASP A 178 25.97 10.71 -14.13
C ASP A 178 24.68 11.23 -13.49
N LEU A 179 24.58 11.17 -12.16
CA LEU A 179 23.46 11.74 -11.42
C LEU A 179 23.63 13.24 -11.16
N GLN A 180 24.84 13.81 -11.33
CA GLN A 180 25.11 15.20 -11.02
C GLN A 180 24.27 16.14 -11.88
N GLY A 181 23.47 16.99 -11.20
CA GLY A 181 22.60 17.97 -11.85
C GLY A 181 21.41 17.40 -12.61
N LEU A 182 21.24 16.07 -12.64
CA LEU A 182 20.09 15.42 -13.26
C LEU A 182 18.80 15.80 -12.55
N LYS A 183 17.82 16.30 -13.28
CA LYS A 183 16.50 16.62 -12.74
C LYS A 183 15.59 15.40 -12.81
N MET A 184 15.23 14.85 -11.66
CA MET A 184 14.40 13.65 -11.60
C MET A 184 13.13 13.90 -10.77
N ARG A 185 11.99 13.48 -11.29
CA ARG A 185 10.79 13.32 -10.45
C ARG A 185 10.97 12.07 -9.62
N ILE A 186 11.13 12.27 -8.32
CA ILE A 186 11.26 11.20 -7.32
C ILE A 186 10.81 11.73 -5.95
N PRO A 187 9.71 11.21 -5.38
CA PRO A 187 9.15 11.67 -4.11
C PRO A 187 9.83 11.06 -2.90
N GLY A 188 9.34 11.41 -1.72
CA GLY A 188 9.68 10.78 -0.46
C GLY A 188 11.15 10.89 -0.06
N LEU A 189 11.63 9.87 0.61
CA LEU A 189 13.04 9.77 1.03
C LEU A 189 13.97 9.46 -0.14
N GLY A 190 13.46 8.77 -1.19
CA GLY A 190 14.21 8.54 -2.42
C GLY A 190 14.68 9.85 -3.05
N GLY A 191 13.81 10.88 -3.06
CA GLY A 191 14.15 12.22 -3.55
C GLY A 191 15.25 12.88 -2.75
N GLU A 192 15.22 12.75 -1.43
CA GLU A 192 16.29 13.32 -0.58
C GLU A 192 17.63 12.59 -0.77
N VAL A 193 17.60 11.27 -0.89
CA VAL A 193 18.80 10.48 -1.21
C VAL A 193 19.37 10.90 -2.56
N PHE A 194 18.51 11.06 -3.56
CA PHE A 194 18.90 11.49 -4.89
C PHE A 194 19.54 12.89 -4.90
N GLN A 195 18.99 13.83 -4.12
CA GLN A 195 19.58 15.17 -3.95
C GLN A 195 20.95 15.11 -3.30
N ARG A 196 21.12 14.32 -2.21
CA ARG A 196 22.43 14.16 -1.57
C ARG A 196 23.43 13.42 -2.46
N ALA A 197 22.97 12.64 -3.42
CA ALA A 197 23.82 12.03 -4.46
C ALA A 197 24.22 13.01 -5.56
N GLY A 198 23.73 14.25 -5.55
CA GLY A 198 24.09 15.31 -6.51
C GLY A 198 23.05 15.63 -7.58
N GLY A 199 21.93 14.93 -7.60
CA GLY A 199 20.81 15.21 -8.48
C GLY A 199 19.88 16.32 -7.98
N THR A 200 18.85 16.63 -8.73
CA THR A 200 17.78 17.56 -8.36
C THR A 200 16.47 16.80 -8.34
N ALA A 201 15.90 16.58 -7.16
CA ALA A 201 14.62 15.90 -7.00
C ALA A 201 13.46 16.91 -7.05
N VAL A 202 12.41 16.56 -7.80
CA VAL A 202 11.13 17.28 -7.82
C VAL A 202 9.99 16.31 -7.55
N ASN A 203 8.93 16.81 -6.90
CA ASN A 203 7.72 16.02 -6.65
C ASN A 203 6.56 16.66 -7.41
N ILE A 204 6.18 16.05 -8.54
CA ILE A 204 5.04 16.46 -9.37
C ILE A 204 4.00 15.34 -9.45
N PRO A 205 2.72 15.67 -9.60
CA PRO A 205 1.65 14.69 -9.75
C PRO A 205 1.85 13.74 -10.93
N GLY A 206 1.37 12.49 -10.80
CA GLY A 206 1.51 11.47 -11.85
C GLY A 206 1.00 11.91 -13.22
N GLY A 207 -0.12 12.63 -13.28
CA GLY A 207 -0.69 13.12 -14.54
C GLY A 207 0.17 14.13 -15.30
N GLU A 208 1.20 14.71 -14.66
CA GLU A 208 2.10 15.71 -15.27
C GLU A 208 3.44 15.12 -15.73
N ILE A 209 3.75 13.87 -15.36
CA ILE A 209 5.07 13.25 -15.59
C ILE A 209 5.38 13.13 -17.10
N TYR A 210 4.45 12.59 -17.87
CA TYR A 210 4.67 12.39 -19.32
C TYR A 210 5.07 13.71 -20.01
N THR A 211 4.28 14.76 -19.80
CA THR A 211 4.54 16.08 -20.40
C THR A 211 5.85 16.68 -19.90
N SER A 212 6.17 16.51 -18.62
CA SER A 212 7.41 17.01 -18.03
C SER A 212 8.66 16.35 -18.62
N LEU A 213 8.62 15.04 -18.88
CA LEU A 213 9.67 14.31 -19.59
C LEU A 213 9.74 14.73 -21.06
N GLN A 214 8.59 14.82 -21.73
CA GLN A 214 8.51 15.18 -23.16
C GLN A 214 9.07 16.56 -23.43
N THR A 215 8.84 17.52 -22.55
CA THR A 215 9.33 18.91 -22.70
C THR A 215 10.75 19.11 -22.18
N GLY A 216 11.36 18.11 -21.53
CA GLY A 216 12.67 18.23 -20.90
C GLY A 216 12.65 19.08 -19.61
N THR A 217 11.49 19.31 -19.01
CA THR A 217 11.38 19.95 -17.69
C THR A 217 12.04 19.07 -16.63
N ILE A 218 11.96 17.74 -16.79
CA ILE A 218 12.71 16.74 -16.04
C ILE A 218 13.47 15.83 -17.01
N ASP A 219 14.61 15.31 -16.57
CA ASP A 219 15.49 14.42 -17.33
C ASP A 219 15.18 12.94 -17.07
N ALA A 220 14.57 12.66 -15.92
CA ALA A 220 14.25 11.32 -15.44
C ALA A 220 13.02 11.31 -14.54
N THR A 221 12.42 10.15 -14.39
CA THR A 221 11.33 9.91 -13.44
C THR A 221 11.35 8.48 -12.94
N GLU A 222 10.97 8.26 -11.70
CA GLU A 222 10.37 7.01 -11.28
C GLU A 222 8.84 7.18 -11.23
N TRP A 223 8.10 6.06 -11.28
CA TRP A 223 6.67 6.08 -11.04
C TRP A 223 6.27 4.84 -10.23
N VAL A 224 6.11 3.68 -10.85
CA VAL A 224 5.82 2.42 -10.13
C VAL A 224 6.62 1.27 -10.74
N GLY A 225 6.21 0.81 -11.91
CA GLY A 225 6.75 -0.35 -12.56
C GLY A 225 6.06 -0.60 -13.90
N PRO A 226 6.41 -1.69 -14.60
CA PRO A 226 6.03 -1.91 -15.99
C PRO A 226 4.54 -1.69 -16.29
N TYR A 227 3.65 -2.15 -15.43
CA TYR A 227 2.20 -2.07 -15.63
C TYR A 227 1.68 -0.63 -15.69
N ASN A 228 2.06 0.20 -14.71
CA ASN A 228 1.65 1.59 -14.67
C ASN A 228 2.43 2.45 -15.66
N ASP A 229 3.71 2.18 -15.81
CA ASP A 229 4.62 2.95 -16.64
C ASP A 229 4.27 2.80 -18.13
N LEU A 230 3.86 1.59 -18.55
CA LEU A 230 3.30 1.33 -19.88
C LEU A 230 2.00 2.13 -20.10
N ALA A 231 1.09 2.14 -19.12
CA ALA A 231 -0.17 2.88 -19.19
C ALA A 231 0.05 4.40 -19.29
N PHE A 232 1.10 4.93 -18.67
CA PHE A 232 1.49 6.34 -18.82
C PHE A 232 2.25 6.64 -20.12
N GLY A 233 2.65 5.60 -20.87
CA GLY A 233 3.39 5.79 -22.12
C GLY A 233 4.82 6.28 -21.92
N LEU A 234 5.44 6.09 -20.76
CA LEU A 234 6.76 6.63 -20.42
C LEU A 234 7.85 6.16 -21.40
N HIS A 235 7.70 4.98 -21.98
CA HIS A 235 8.57 4.43 -23.02
C HIS A 235 8.63 5.27 -24.31
N GLN A 236 7.67 6.17 -24.54
CA GLN A 236 7.65 7.06 -25.70
C GLN A 236 8.50 8.32 -25.51
N VAL A 237 8.81 8.66 -24.26
CA VAL A 237 9.47 9.93 -23.88
C VAL A 237 10.76 9.72 -23.09
N ALA A 238 11.13 8.48 -22.76
CA ALA A 238 12.40 8.13 -22.15
C ALA A 238 12.96 6.83 -22.73
N LYS A 239 14.31 6.71 -22.78
CA LYS A 239 15.01 5.65 -23.51
C LYS A 239 15.37 4.45 -22.64
N TYR A 240 15.82 4.70 -21.42
CA TYR A 240 16.43 3.71 -20.56
C TYR A 240 15.54 3.45 -19.35
N TYR A 241 15.27 2.17 -19.06
CA TYR A 241 14.46 1.75 -17.94
C TYR A 241 15.32 0.98 -16.95
N TYR A 242 15.51 1.55 -15.77
CA TYR A 242 16.47 1.06 -14.79
C TYR A 242 15.82 0.26 -13.67
N TYR A 243 16.58 -0.74 -13.18
CA TYR A 243 16.27 -1.54 -11.98
C TYR A 243 17.55 -1.76 -11.15
N PRO A 244 17.44 -2.22 -9.89
CA PRO A 244 16.22 -2.39 -9.07
C PRO A 244 15.70 -1.04 -8.53
N GLY A 245 14.41 -1.04 -8.12
CA GLY A 245 13.79 0.10 -7.46
C GLY A 245 14.26 0.26 -6.01
N TRP A 246 15.48 0.73 -5.85
CA TRP A 246 16.18 0.91 -4.58
C TRP A 246 15.46 1.87 -3.62
N GLN A 247 14.71 2.83 -4.18
CA GLN A 247 13.98 3.87 -3.47
C GLN A 247 12.67 3.35 -2.84
N GLU A 248 12.00 2.39 -3.48
CA GLU A 248 10.67 1.90 -3.12
C GLU A 248 10.56 0.38 -3.23
N PRO A 249 11.12 -0.37 -2.26
CA PRO A 249 11.12 -1.84 -2.31
C PRO A 249 9.77 -2.48 -1.97
N GLY A 250 8.83 -1.72 -1.39
CA GLY A 250 7.50 -2.22 -1.03
C GLY A 250 6.59 -1.09 -0.52
N PRO A 251 6.32 -0.06 -1.34
CA PRO A 251 5.57 1.10 -0.88
C PRO A 251 4.13 0.73 -0.54
N THR A 252 3.75 0.97 0.71
CA THR A 252 2.37 0.90 1.14
C THR A 252 1.66 2.19 0.79
N LEU A 253 0.50 2.08 0.18
CA LEU A 253 -0.41 3.20 -0.06
C LEU A 253 -1.40 3.32 1.08
N GLU A 254 -1.87 4.53 1.31
CA GLU A 254 -2.76 4.82 2.42
C GLU A 254 -4.20 5.08 1.98
N ILE A 255 -5.14 4.58 2.76
CA ILE A 255 -6.45 5.18 2.91
C ILE A 255 -6.39 6.08 4.14
N ILE A 256 -6.75 7.33 3.99
CA ILE A 256 -6.96 8.25 5.11
C ILE A 256 -8.45 8.51 5.26
N VAL A 257 -8.95 8.46 6.49
CA VAL A 257 -10.36 8.71 6.81
C VAL A 257 -10.43 9.84 7.82
N ASN A 258 -11.32 10.80 7.59
CA ASN A 258 -11.61 11.82 8.59
C ASN A 258 -12.16 11.17 9.87
N LYS A 259 -11.57 11.49 11.04
CA LYS A 259 -11.91 10.87 12.31
C LYS A 259 -13.38 11.07 12.70
N ALA A 260 -13.93 12.28 12.47
CA ALA A 260 -15.33 12.56 12.77
C ALA A 260 -16.27 11.77 11.83
N ALA A 261 -15.93 11.69 10.53
CA ALA A 261 -16.69 10.88 9.58
C ALA A 261 -16.70 9.41 10.01
N MET A 262 -15.54 8.82 10.34
CA MET A 262 -15.45 7.44 10.81
C MET A 262 -16.28 7.21 12.08
N SER A 263 -16.17 8.11 13.05
CA SER A 263 -16.92 8.02 14.31
C SER A 263 -18.44 8.16 14.15
N SER A 264 -18.90 8.76 13.05
CA SER A 264 -20.34 8.88 12.73
C SER A 264 -20.98 7.58 12.25
N LEU A 265 -20.17 6.62 11.82
CA LEU A 265 -20.63 5.31 11.38
C LEU A 265 -20.88 4.38 12.58
N PRO A 266 -21.88 3.49 12.50
CA PRO A 266 -22.01 2.38 13.44
C PRO A 266 -20.81 1.44 13.34
N ALA A 267 -20.53 0.70 14.41
CA ALA A 267 -19.31 -0.10 14.56
C ALA A 267 -19.12 -1.13 13.43
N ASP A 268 -20.18 -1.73 12.94
CA ASP A 268 -20.12 -2.69 11.82
C ASP A 268 -19.67 -2.04 10.52
N LEU A 269 -20.09 -0.81 10.23
CA LEU A 269 -19.64 -0.07 9.04
C LEU A 269 -18.20 0.41 9.19
N GLN A 270 -17.77 0.80 10.38
CA GLN A 270 -16.37 1.12 10.66
C GLN A 270 -15.47 -0.08 10.39
N GLU A 271 -15.88 -1.28 10.82
CA GLU A 271 -15.09 -2.51 10.58
C GLU A 271 -15.10 -2.89 9.10
N ILE A 272 -16.20 -2.73 8.39
CA ILE A 272 -16.26 -2.94 6.93
C ILE A 272 -15.23 -2.06 6.20
N VAL A 273 -15.08 -0.79 6.57
CA VAL A 273 -14.06 0.11 5.98
C VAL A 273 -12.64 -0.43 6.25
N ARG A 274 -12.36 -0.87 7.47
CA ARG A 274 -11.04 -1.43 7.84
C ARG A 274 -10.73 -2.72 7.08
N VAL A 275 -11.69 -3.62 6.98
CA VAL A 275 -11.54 -4.90 6.26
C VAL A 275 -11.37 -4.67 4.76
N ALA A 276 -12.18 -3.79 4.17
CA ALA A 276 -12.07 -3.44 2.75
C ALA A 276 -10.69 -2.83 2.39
N SER A 277 -10.15 -1.99 3.29
CA SER A 277 -8.81 -1.43 3.12
C SER A 277 -7.73 -2.52 3.09
N ARG A 278 -7.80 -3.49 4.02
CA ARG A 278 -6.88 -4.64 4.02
C ARG A 278 -7.02 -5.50 2.77
N ALA A 279 -8.25 -5.78 2.36
CA ALA A 279 -8.52 -6.54 1.14
C ALA A 279 -7.94 -5.84 -0.10
N MET A 280 -8.10 -4.52 -0.19
CA MET A 280 -7.52 -3.73 -1.28
C MET A 280 -5.99 -3.74 -1.26
N ASN A 281 -5.38 -3.72 -0.07
CA ASN A 281 -3.91 -3.78 0.06
C ASN A 281 -3.34 -5.08 -0.51
N ASP A 282 -3.98 -6.21 -0.23
CA ASP A 282 -3.59 -7.53 -0.74
C ASP A 282 -3.88 -7.67 -2.24
N ASP A 283 -5.09 -7.29 -2.67
CA ASP A 283 -5.53 -7.37 -4.07
C ASP A 283 -4.64 -6.53 -5.00
N MET A 284 -4.29 -5.31 -4.59
CA MET A 284 -3.41 -4.44 -5.37
C MET A 284 -2.01 -5.05 -5.53
N LEU A 285 -1.43 -5.62 -4.47
CA LEU A 285 -0.12 -6.28 -4.55
C LEU A 285 -0.16 -7.48 -5.51
N ALA A 286 -1.22 -8.28 -5.46
CA ALA A 286 -1.41 -9.42 -6.37
C ALA A 286 -1.58 -8.95 -7.83
N GLU A 287 -2.34 -7.86 -8.05
CA GLU A 287 -2.51 -7.27 -9.39
C GLU A 287 -1.18 -6.80 -9.96
N PHE A 288 -0.39 -6.00 -9.22
CA PHE A 288 0.91 -5.52 -9.67
C PHE A 288 1.89 -6.67 -9.90
N THR A 289 1.96 -7.64 -9.00
CA THR A 289 2.81 -8.83 -9.16
C THR A 289 2.51 -9.56 -10.46
N THR A 290 1.24 -9.71 -10.81
CA THR A 290 0.81 -10.41 -12.02
C THR A 290 1.00 -9.56 -13.28
N ARG A 291 0.54 -8.31 -13.26
CA ARG A 291 0.49 -7.45 -14.44
C ARG A 291 1.83 -6.88 -14.85
N ASN A 292 2.75 -6.66 -13.91
CA ASN A 292 4.10 -6.19 -14.22
C ASN A 292 4.85 -7.14 -15.15
N ASN A 293 4.65 -8.47 -15.04
CA ASN A 293 5.32 -9.44 -15.88
C ASN A 293 4.95 -9.25 -17.37
N ALA A 294 3.64 -9.22 -17.67
CA ALA A 294 3.16 -9.05 -19.04
C ALA A 294 3.52 -7.67 -19.60
N ALA A 295 3.41 -6.62 -18.78
CA ALA A 295 3.75 -5.26 -19.21
C ALA A 295 5.25 -5.10 -19.47
N LEU A 296 6.12 -5.75 -18.68
CA LEU A 296 7.56 -5.74 -18.95
C LEU A 296 7.90 -6.43 -20.28
N GLU A 297 7.24 -7.57 -20.54
CA GLU A 297 7.40 -8.29 -21.82
C GLU A 297 7.00 -7.40 -23.00
N ASP A 298 5.88 -6.69 -22.89
CA ASP A 298 5.42 -5.74 -23.91
C ASP A 298 6.40 -4.58 -24.10
N LEU A 299 6.88 -3.97 -23.00
CA LEU A 299 7.86 -2.88 -23.05
C LEU A 299 9.15 -3.31 -23.75
N VAL A 300 9.67 -4.49 -23.46
CA VAL A 300 10.93 -4.97 -24.04
C VAL A 300 10.73 -5.45 -25.48
N ASN A 301 9.73 -6.30 -25.75
CA ASN A 301 9.60 -6.99 -27.02
C ASN A 301 8.84 -6.18 -28.08
N LYS A 302 7.82 -5.39 -27.69
CA LYS A 302 7.02 -4.60 -28.62
C LYS A 302 7.51 -3.15 -28.75
N HIS A 303 7.95 -2.56 -27.62
CA HIS A 303 8.37 -1.16 -27.57
C HIS A 303 9.89 -0.99 -27.56
N HIS A 304 10.66 -2.09 -27.56
CA HIS A 304 12.12 -2.10 -27.63
C HIS A 304 12.81 -1.25 -26.56
N VAL A 305 12.21 -1.21 -25.35
CA VAL A 305 12.73 -0.49 -24.20
C VAL A 305 14.09 -1.05 -23.79
N GLN A 306 15.04 -0.19 -23.54
CA GLN A 306 16.37 -0.57 -23.10
C GLN A 306 16.38 -0.77 -21.57
N LEU A 307 16.15 -2.00 -21.16
CA LEU A 307 16.26 -2.38 -19.76
C LEU A 307 17.72 -2.34 -19.30
N ARG A 308 18.00 -1.68 -18.18
CA ARG A 308 19.34 -1.50 -17.62
C ARG A 308 19.34 -1.77 -16.11
N ARG A 309 20.41 -2.39 -15.65
CA ARG A 309 20.69 -2.52 -14.23
C ARG A 309 21.56 -1.36 -13.77
N LEU A 310 21.20 -0.74 -12.63
CA LEU A 310 22.07 0.26 -12.01
C LEU A 310 23.40 -0.40 -11.60
N PRO A 311 24.54 0.27 -11.79
CA PRO A 311 25.83 -0.22 -11.35
C PRO A 311 25.89 -0.49 -9.85
N ASP A 312 26.66 -1.52 -9.44
CA ASP A 312 26.73 -1.94 -8.02
C ASP A 312 27.37 -0.87 -7.13
N ASP A 313 28.34 -0.12 -7.64
CA ASP A 313 28.97 0.99 -6.93
C ASP A 313 28.00 2.17 -6.73
N VAL A 314 27.16 2.48 -7.72
CA VAL A 314 26.05 3.45 -7.58
C VAL A 314 25.07 3.01 -6.49
N LEU A 315 24.61 1.74 -6.54
CA LEU A 315 23.70 1.20 -5.53
C LEU A 315 24.33 1.22 -4.13
N ALA A 316 25.61 0.88 -4.00
CA ALA A 316 26.33 0.90 -2.73
C ALA A 316 26.40 2.33 -2.15
N LYS A 317 26.69 3.34 -2.97
CA LYS A 317 26.70 4.74 -2.54
C LYS A 317 25.31 5.25 -2.16
N LEU A 318 24.29 4.97 -2.96
CA LEU A 318 22.90 5.33 -2.64
C LEU A 318 22.45 4.69 -1.33
N LYS A 319 22.89 3.46 -1.03
CA LYS A 319 22.59 2.77 0.23
C LYS A 319 23.22 3.47 1.45
N VAL A 320 24.46 3.95 1.32
CA VAL A 320 25.14 4.71 2.39
C VAL A 320 24.37 6.03 2.64
N ILE A 321 24.10 6.80 1.58
CA ILE A 321 23.36 8.05 1.67
C ILE A 321 21.96 7.83 2.25
N SER A 322 21.29 6.72 1.87
CA SER A 322 19.97 6.36 2.40
C SER A 322 19.99 6.18 3.92
N ALA A 323 21.01 5.51 4.45
CA ALA A 323 21.14 5.32 5.90
C ALA A 323 21.29 6.65 6.65
N GLU A 324 21.99 7.62 6.07
CA GLU A 324 22.14 8.97 6.63
C GLU A 324 20.83 9.76 6.58
N VAL A 325 20.11 9.71 5.44
CA VAL A 325 18.81 10.38 5.27
C VAL A 325 17.80 9.84 6.27
N VAL A 326 17.66 8.52 6.34
CA VAL A 326 16.69 7.86 7.26
C VAL A 326 17.01 8.22 8.71
N LYS A 327 18.29 8.24 9.09
CA LYS A 327 18.70 8.63 10.43
C LYS A 327 18.44 10.11 10.72
N SER A 328 18.54 11.00 9.72
CA SER A 328 18.28 12.42 9.94
C SER A 328 16.80 12.69 10.25
N ILE A 329 15.85 12.00 9.60
CA ILE A 329 14.43 12.13 9.91
C ILE A 329 14.12 11.72 11.35
N ALA A 330 14.81 10.72 11.89
CA ALA A 330 14.65 10.27 13.27
C ALA A 330 15.09 11.33 14.32
N GLN A 331 15.72 12.41 13.91
CA GLN A 331 16.19 13.46 14.82
C GLN A 331 15.18 14.61 14.97
N ASP A 332 14.10 14.66 14.19
CA ASP A 332 13.16 15.77 14.16
C ASP A 332 12.41 15.92 15.49
N ASP A 333 11.84 14.83 16.00
CA ASP A 333 11.10 14.82 17.26
C ASP A 333 11.07 13.44 17.93
N GLU A 334 10.48 13.35 19.13
CA GLU A 334 10.41 12.10 19.90
C GLU A 334 9.58 11.01 19.18
N LEU A 335 8.48 11.38 18.53
CA LEU A 335 7.63 10.42 17.80
C LEU A 335 8.37 9.88 16.57
N ALA A 336 9.05 10.74 15.81
CA ALA A 336 9.90 10.33 14.70
C ALA A 336 10.99 9.34 15.14
N GLN A 337 11.61 9.57 16.30
CA GLN A 337 12.57 8.64 16.89
C GLN A 337 11.95 7.29 17.26
N ARG A 338 10.73 7.28 17.79
CA ARG A 338 10.00 6.06 18.15
C ARG A 338 9.64 5.26 16.90
N ILE A 339 9.14 5.94 15.85
CA ILE A 339 8.83 5.35 14.56
C ILE A 339 10.09 4.70 13.97
N TYR A 340 11.18 5.45 13.87
CA TYR A 340 12.45 4.93 13.35
C TYR A 340 12.94 3.71 14.13
N ARG A 341 12.98 3.78 15.48
CA ARG A 341 13.44 2.65 16.31
C ARG A 341 12.56 1.40 16.14
N SER A 342 11.25 1.58 16.00
CA SER A 342 10.32 0.48 15.73
C SER A 342 10.58 -0.15 14.37
N TYR A 343 10.66 0.69 13.33
CA TYR A 343 10.92 0.28 11.95
C TYR A 343 12.27 -0.45 11.83
N ASP A 344 13.34 0.15 12.33
CA ASP A 344 14.71 -0.39 12.17
C ASP A 344 14.92 -1.70 12.94
N ARG A 345 14.35 -1.81 14.14
CA ARG A 345 14.35 -3.07 14.90
C ARG A 345 13.62 -4.17 14.13
N TYR A 346 12.43 -3.89 13.62
CA TYR A 346 11.67 -4.86 12.84
C TYR A 346 12.41 -5.24 11.55
N ARG A 347 12.92 -4.25 10.82
CA ARG A 347 13.71 -4.45 9.60
C ARG A 347 14.91 -5.38 9.86
N THR A 348 15.66 -5.14 10.91
CA THR A 348 16.82 -5.96 11.26
C THR A 348 16.42 -7.42 11.53
N GLN A 349 15.34 -7.64 12.26
CA GLN A 349 14.84 -8.97 12.59
C GLN A 349 14.32 -9.72 11.37
N VAL A 350 13.47 -9.09 10.57
CA VAL A 350 12.86 -9.74 9.41
C VAL A 350 13.87 -10.02 8.30
N MET A 351 14.82 -9.12 8.06
CA MET A 351 15.88 -9.35 7.07
C MET A 351 16.79 -10.52 7.47
N SER A 352 17.12 -10.67 8.76
CA SER A 352 17.88 -11.81 9.26
C SER A 352 17.15 -13.14 9.01
N TYR A 353 15.83 -13.18 9.20
CA TYR A 353 15.03 -14.37 8.90
C TYR A 353 14.91 -14.60 7.39
N HIS A 354 14.65 -13.56 6.60
CA HIS A 354 14.50 -13.68 5.15
C HIS A 354 15.78 -14.12 4.44
N GLU A 355 16.95 -13.90 5.03
CA GLU A 355 18.23 -14.41 4.50
C GLU A 355 18.24 -15.94 4.40
N ILE A 356 17.63 -16.62 5.37
CA ILE A 356 17.58 -18.11 5.42
C ILE A 356 16.24 -18.68 4.91
N SER A 357 15.23 -17.85 4.65
CA SER A 357 13.92 -18.27 4.14
C SER A 357 13.68 -17.79 2.71
N GLU A 358 13.02 -16.64 2.52
CA GLU A 358 12.59 -16.13 1.21
C GLU A 358 13.77 -16.00 0.23
N ARG A 359 14.85 -15.35 0.66
CA ARG A 359 16.01 -15.13 -0.20
C ARG A 359 16.72 -16.43 -0.54
N ALA A 360 16.92 -17.31 0.45
CA ALA A 360 17.53 -18.61 0.22
C ALA A 360 16.71 -19.45 -0.77
N TYR A 361 15.37 -19.45 -0.62
CA TYR A 361 14.49 -20.17 -1.53
C TYR A 361 14.47 -19.54 -2.95
N ILE A 362 14.39 -18.22 -3.07
CA ILE A 362 14.44 -17.52 -4.35
C ILE A 362 15.74 -17.86 -5.10
N ASN A 363 16.88 -17.85 -4.41
CA ASN A 363 18.17 -18.21 -4.99
C ASN A 363 18.21 -19.70 -5.38
N ALA A 364 17.71 -20.60 -4.51
CA ALA A 364 17.69 -22.04 -4.79
C ALA A 364 16.86 -22.40 -6.02
N ARG A 365 15.64 -21.81 -6.17
CA ARG A 365 14.80 -22.07 -7.36
C ARG A 365 15.37 -21.50 -8.66
N ALA A 366 16.26 -20.50 -8.57
CA ALA A 366 16.92 -19.91 -9.73
C ALA A 366 18.18 -20.70 -10.16
N THR A 367 18.64 -21.66 -9.35
CA THR A 367 19.81 -22.50 -9.67
C THR A 367 19.44 -23.44 -10.80
N GLN A 368 20.20 -23.42 -11.91
CA GLN A 368 20.02 -24.40 -12.98
C GLN A 368 20.43 -25.77 -12.52
N PRO A 369 19.71 -26.86 -12.90
CA PRO A 369 20.18 -28.21 -12.63
C PRO A 369 21.53 -28.42 -13.32
N PRO A 370 22.44 -29.25 -12.74
CA PRO A 370 23.69 -29.56 -13.40
C PRO A 370 23.43 -30.13 -14.82
N ALA A 371 24.18 -29.64 -15.79
CA ALA A 371 24.11 -30.18 -17.16
C ALA A 371 24.52 -31.67 -17.10
N HIS A 372 23.59 -32.55 -17.53
CA HIS A 372 23.81 -33.99 -17.64
C HIS A 372 24.63 -34.30 -18.88
#